data_2fc8473c48dc83101d609bae168c5319
#
_entry.id   2fc8473c48dc83101d609bae168c5319
#
_cell.length_a   1.000
_cell.length_b   1.000
_cell.length_c   1.000
_cell.angle_alpha   90.00
_cell.angle_beta   90.00
_cell.angle_gamma   90.00
#
_symmetry.space_group_name_H-M   'P 1'
#
loop_
_entity.id
_entity.type
_entity.pdbx_description
1 polymer ?
#
loop_
_entity_poly.entity_id
_entity_poly.type
_entity_poly.pdbx_seq_one_letter_code
_entity_poly.pdbx_strand_id
1 'polypeptide(L)'
;TENTRNIIGLVDLGERQHISNSLWTGTGSANPSNNSNNMYSQMVTTYNDARNVDQTSTILDAVIQGGTEYEKVENARLLTSSEYTLNKYLGYVSLRATLQSNQILAVAFEYTYNGQTYQVGEFSADQKDNDKALYVKLLKNTSNSPRIGNWDLMMKNVYNLRAQSVQREKFKMDIKYLSDTTGVN
;
A
#
# COMPACT_ATOMS: atom_id res chain seq x y z
N THR A 1 5.61 24.53 6.19
CA THR A 1 4.59 23.61 6.75
C THR A 1 4.62 22.34 5.92
N GLU A 2 5.00 21.23 6.52
CA GLU A 2 4.92 19.93 5.88
C GLU A 2 3.46 19.66 5.50
N ASN A 3 3.25 19.14 4.29
CA ASN A 3 1.91 18.78 3.81
C ASN A 3 1.53 17.44 4.47
N THR A 4 0.92 17.52 5.64
CA THR A 4 0.50 16.37 6.43
C THR A 4 -1.01 16.22 6.42
N ARG A 5 -1.48 14.96 6.44
CA ARG A 5 -2.90 14.60 6.53
C ARG A 5 -3.07 13.37 7.42
N ASN A 6 -4.20 13.29 8.08
CA ASN A 6 -4.61 12.05 8.71
C ASN A 6 -5.00 11.04 7.61
N ILE A 7 -4.55 9.80 7.75
CA ILE A 7 -4.87 8.73 6.81
C ILE A 7 -5.28 7.45 7.53
N ILE A 8 -6.13 6.69 6.88
CA ILE A 8 -6.43 5.30 7.21
C ILE A 8 -6.02 4.46 6.03
N GLY A 9 -4.91 3.73 6.19
CA GLY A 9 -4.42 2.79 5.19
C GLY A 9 -5.19 1.48 5.28
N LEU A 10 -5.74 1.02 4.16
CA LEU A 10 -6.56 -0.17 4.05
C LEU A 10 -5.86 -1.20 3.16
N VAL A 11 -5.72 -2.44 3.62
CA VAL A 11 -5.02 -3.50 2.88
C VAL A 11 -5.82 -3.91 1.64
N ASP A 12 -7.11 -4.15 1.77
CA ASP A 12 -7.94 -4.67 0.67
C ASP A 12 -8.51 -3.59 -0.25
N LEU A 13 -8.19 -2.30 -0.01
CA LEU A 13 -8.66 -1.22 -0.88
C LEU A 13 -8.13 -1.40 -2.31
N GLY A 14 -9.03 -1.39 -3.27
CA GLY A 14 -8.69 -1.55 -4.68
C GLY A 14 -8.38 -2.99 -5.12
N GLU A 15 -8.40 -3.96 -4.20
CA GLU A 15 -8.19 -5.37 -4.52
C GLU A 15 -9.45 -6.04 -5.05
N ARG A 16 -9.28 -6.97 -5.98
CA ARG A 16 -10.36 -7.81 -6.49
C ARG A 16 -10.11 -9.29 -6.25
N GLN A 17 -8.91 -9.76 -6.57
CA GLN A 17 -8.56 -11.19 -6.55
C GLN A 17 -7.85 -11.58 -5.25
N HIS A 18 -7.17 -10.64 -4.62
CA HIS A 18 -6.38 -10.86 -3.40
C HIS A 18 -6.99 -10.17 -2.19
N ILE A 19 -8.31 -10.29 -2.06
CA ILE A 19 -9.05 -9.78 -0.89
C ILE A 19 -8.70 -10.67 0.30
N SER A 20 -8.12 -10.08 1.33
CA SER A 20 -7.64 -10.80 2.52
C SER A 20 -8.78 -11.13 3.49
N ASN A 21 -9.78 -10.25 3.59
CA ASN A 21 -10.91 -10.41 4.50
C ASN A 21 -12.19 -10.75 3.72
N SER A 22 -12.83 -11.86 4.09
CA SER A 22 -14.07 -12.34 3.48
C SER A 22 -15.29 -11.41 3.66
N LEU A 23 -15.16 -10.38 4.51
CA LEU A 23 -16.17 -9.34 4.65
C LEU A 23 -16.34 -8.53 3.34
N TRP A 24 -15.25 -8.40 2.58
CA TRP A 24 -15.26 -7.64 1.34
C TRP A 24 -15.52 -8.55 0.15
N THR A 25 -16.39 -8.13 -0.73
CA THR A 25 -16.77 -8.85 -1.95
C THR A 25 -16.33 -8.09 -3.18
N GLY A 26 -15.68 -8.79 -4.11
CA GLY A 26 -15.34 -8.22 -5.42
C GLY A 26 -16.60 -7.76 -6.16
N THR A 27 -16.54 -6.59 -6.75
CA THR A 27 -17.60 -6.01 -7.59
C THR A 27 -17.23 -6.07 -9.07
N GLY A 28 -17.99 -5.42 -9.92
CA GLY A 28 -17.87 -5.57 -11.38
C GLY A 28 -16.59 -5.07 -12.04
N SER A 29 -15.76 -4.25 -11.37
CA SER A 29 -14.53 -3.71 -11.97
C SER A 29 -13.43 -4.77 -12.00
N ALA A 30 -12.91 -5.06 -13.19
CA ALA A 30 -11.77 -5.95 -13.38
C ALA A 30 -10.43 -5.26 -13.05
N ASN A 31 -10.39 -3.93 -13.13
CA ASN A 31 -9.21 -3.11 -12.91
C ASN A 31 -9.16 -2.60 -11.46
N PRO A 32 -7.99 -2.51 -10.83
CA PRO A 32 -7.84 -1.94 -9.50
C PRO A 32 -8.48 -0.55 -9.40
N SER A 33 -9.41 -0.39 -8.48
CA SER A 33 -10.10 0.89 -8.25
C SER A 33 -10.84 0.87 -6.91
N ASN A 34 -11.31 2.02 -6.46
CA ASN A 34 -12.21 2.09 -5.30
C ASN A 34 -13.49 1.26 -5.47
N ASN A 35 -13.80 0.86 -6.72
CA ASN A 35 -14.97 0.04 -7.06
C ASN A 35 -14.61 -1.42 -7.36
N SER A 36 -13.40 -1.89 -7.09
CA SER A 36 -13.01 -3.29 -7.34
C SER A 36 -13.63 -4.25 -6.35
N ASN A 37 -13.91 -3.78 -5.17
CA ASN A 37 -14.69 -4.46 -4.13
C ASN A 37 -15.58 -3.46 -3.39
N ASN A 38 -16.38 -3.95 -2.46
CA ASN A 38 -17.33 -3.12 -1.72
C ASN A 38 -16.70 -2.39 -0.51
N MET A 39 -15.39 -2.56 -0.22
CA MET A 39 -14.75 -1.97 0.94
C MET A 39 -14.88 -0.44 0.95
N TYR A 40 -14.47 0.22 -0.13
CA TYR A 40 -14.50 1.68 -0.19
C TYR A 40 -15.92 2.23 0.00
N SER A 41 -16.91 1.63 -0.65
CA SER A 41 -18.31 2.06 -0.49
C SER A 41 -18.80 1.89 0.94
N GLN A 42 -18.45 0.79 1.61
CA GLN A 42 -18.77 0.56 3.01
C GLN A 42 -18.06 1.57 3.94
N MET A 43 -16.79 1.86 3.67
CA MET A 43 -16.04 2.86 4.45
C MET A 43 -16.65 4.26 4.36
N VAL A 44 -17.15 4.64 3.19
CA VAL A 44 -17.74 5.98 2.96
C VAL A 44 -19.17 6.05 3.47
N THR A 45 -19.93 4.96 3.47
CA THR A 45 -21.35 4.97 3.88
C THR A 45 -21.56 4.50 5.31
N THR A 46 -21.13 3.28 5.61
CA THR A 46 -21.42 2.61 6.91
C THR A 46 -20.42 3.02 7.99
N TYR A 47 -19.14 3.16 7.62
CA TYR A 47 -18.06 3.44 8.58
C TYR A 47 -17.47 4.85 8.40
N ASN A 48 -18.25 5.80 7.88
CA ASN A 48 -17.78 7.15 7.59
C ASN A 48 -17.25 7.90 8.84
N ASP A 49 -17.80 7.62 10.01
CA ASP A 49 -17.36 8.22 11.28
C ASP A 49 -15.95 7.74 11.70
N ALA A 50 -15.46 6.62 11.15
CA ALA A 50 -14.09 6.18 11.33
C ALA A 50 -13.04 7.15 10.78
N ARG A 51 -13.43 8.09 9.91
CA ARG A 51 -12.55 9.18 9.44
C ARG A 51 -12.09 10.12 10.54
N ASN A 52 -12.83 10.21 11.62
CA ASN A 52 -12.35 10.83 12.85
C ASN A 52 -11.33 9.90 13.50
N VAL A 53 -10.06 10.32 13.54
CA VAL A 53 -8.96 9.48 14.03
C VAL A 53 -9.13 9.02 15.46
N ASP A 54 -9.82 9.78 16.29
CA ASP A 54 -10.12 9.39 17.68
C ASP A 54 -11.12 8.22 17.75
N GLN A 55 -11.97 8.07 16.73
CA GLN A 55 -13.01 7.05 16.66
C GLN A 55 -12.62 5.85 15.80
N THR A 56 -11.56 5.97 15.00
CA THR A 56 -11.16 4.96 13.99
C THR A 56 -11.10 3.57 14.60
N SER A 57 -10.32 3.38 15.68
CA SER A 57 -10.14 2.06 16.28
C SER A 57 -11.43 1.54 16.92
N THR A 58 -12.21 2.40 17.58
CA THR A 58 -13.48 1.99 18.18
C THR A 58 -14.46 1.44 17.14
N ILE A 59 -14.46 2.02 15.94
CA ILE A 59 -15.38 1.62 14.86
C ILE A 59 -14.81 0.46 14.07
N LEU A 60 -13.53 0.53 13.66
CA LEU A 60 -12.98 -0.44 12.72
C LEU A 60 -12.55 -1.74 13.38
N ASP A 61 -12.09 -1.75 14.65
CA ASP A 61 -11.69 -2.99 15.34
C ASP A 61 -12.88 -3.94 15.57
N ALA A 62 -14.10 -3.44 15.42
CA ALA A 62 -15.31 -4.27 15.47
C ALA A 62 -15.50 -5.12 14.17
N VAL A 63 -14.83 -4.78 13.09
CA VAL A 63 -15.03 -5.37 11.75
C VAL A 63 -13.76 -5.85 11.07
N ILE A 64 -12.65 -5.13 11.28
CA ILE A 64 -11.32 -5.44 10.69
C ILE A 64 -10.22 -5.22 11.73
N GLN A 65 -9.11 -5.91 11.58
CA GLN A 65 -8.04 -5.91 12.57
C GLN A 65 -7.01 -4.81 12.33
N GLY A 66 -6.82 -3.92 13.32
CA GLY A 66 -5.75 -2.93 13.31
C GLY A 66 -4.36 -3.56 13.27
N GLY A 67 -3.41 -2.92 12.60
CA GLY A 67 -2.03 -3.40 12.43
C GLY A 67 -1.86 -4.50 11.39
N THR A 68 -2.95 -5.11 10.90
CA THR A 68 -2.92 -6.17 9.88
C THR A 68 -3.77 -5.82 8.67
N GLU A 69 -5.01 -5.40 8.85
CA GLU A 69 -5.94 -5.11 7.76
C GLU A 69 -6.09 -3.60 7.51
N TYR A 70 -5.86 -2.80 8.54
CA TYR A 70 -5.77 -1.35 8.42
C TYR A 70 -4.71 -0.76 9.34
N GLU A 71 -4.26 0.43 9.01
CA GLU A 71 -3.40 1.27 9.85
C GLU A 71 -3.95 2.70 9.91
N LYS A 72 -4.02 3.24 11.10
CA LYS A 72 -4.34 4.64 11.35
C LYS A 72 -3.06 5.44 11.52
N VAL A 73 -2.88 6.51 10.76
CA VAL A 73 -1.72 7.40 10.86
C VAL A 73 -2.17 8.84 10.98
N GLU A 74 -1.85 9.45 12.10
CA GLU A 74 -2.05 10.87 12.32
C GLU A 74 -0.88 11.65 11.73
N ASN A 75 -1.20 12.75 11.06
CA ASN A 75 -0.20 13.63 10.44
C ASN A 75 0.78 12.89 9.50
N ALA A 76 0.25 11.96 8.70
CA ALA A 76 1.05 11.28 7.69
C ALA A 76 1.63 12.31 6.71
N ARG A 77 2.94 12.22 6.45
CA ARG A 77 3.67 13.12 5.57
C ARG A 77 3.55 12.66 4.12
N LEU A 78 3.22 13.57 3.24
CA LEU A 78 3.27 13.32 1.81
C LEU A 78 4.73 13.29 1.33
N LEU A 79 5.14 12.20 0.68
CA LEU A 79 6.46 12.09 0.06
C LEU A 79 6.55 13.02 -1.16
N THR A 80 7.68 13.71 -1.28
CA THR A 80 7.99 14.52 -2.46
C THR A 80 8.45 13.64 -3.62
N SER A 81 8.34 14.12 -4.85
CA SER A 81 8.80 13.39 -6.05
C SER A 81 10.29 13.08 -6.06
N SER A 82 11.09 13.77 -5.24
CA SER A 82 12.51 13.48 -5.06
C SER A 82 12.81 12.30 -4.12
N GLU A 83 11.85 11.84 -3.34
CA GLU A 83 12.04 10.77 -2.34
C GLU A 83 11.70 9.38 -2.87
N TYR A 84 11.02 9.31 -4.02
CA TYR A 84 10.67 8.03 -4.65
C TYR A 84 10.82 8.08 -6.17
N THR A 85 10.78 6.92 -6.78
CA THR A 85 10.73 6.75 -8.24
C THR A 85 9.56 5.83 -8.56
N LEU A 86 8.68 6.27 -9.46
CA LEU A 86 7.58 5.47 -9.98
C LEU A 86 7.95 4.89 -11.34
N ASN A 87 7.96 3.57 -11.45
CA ASN A 87 8.01 2.91 -12.75
C ASN A 87 6.58 2.66 -13.24
N LYS A 88 6.11 3.50 -14.15
CA LYS A 88 4.74 3.44 -14.69
C LYS A 88 4.47 2.20 -15.55
N TYR A 89 5.50 1.63 -16.16
CA TYR A 89 5.36 0.45 -17.05
C TYR A 89 5.23 -0.85 -16.27
N LEU A 90 5.95 -0.95 -15.18
CA LEU A 90 5.96 -2.14 -14.32
C LEU A 90 5.11 -1.98 -13.07
N GLY A 91 4.56 -0.78 -12.83
CA GLY A 91 3.62 -0.51 -11.74
C GLY A 91 4.23 -0.63 -10.34
N TYR A 92 5.50 -0.22 -10.15
CA TYR A 92 6.11 -0.22 -8.83
C TYR A 92 6.69 1.13 -8.41
N VAL A 93 6.75 1.34 -7.11
CA VAL A 93 7.39 2.48 -6.47
C VAL A 93 8.67 2.03 -5.80
N SER A 94 9.76 2.76 -6.04
CA SER A 94 11.04 2.57 -5.35
C SER A 94 11.34 3.78 -4.48
N LEU A 95 11.53 3.57 -3.20
CA LEU A 95 11.91 4.62 -2.25
C LEU A 95 13.43 4.83 -2.25
N ARG A 96 13.87 6.07 -2.14
CA ARG A 96 15.30 6.39 -2.01
C ARG A 96 15.85 6.12 -0.62
N ALA A 97 15.00 6.25 0.40
CA ALA A 97 15.34 5.91 1.78
C ALA A 97 14.69 4.58 2.18
N THR A 98 15.41 3.78 2.94
CA THR A 98 14.88 2.53 3.51
C THR A 98 13.87 2.86 4.59
N LEU A 99 12.68 2.25 4.51
CA LEU A 99 11.67 2.34 5.56
C LEU A 99 12.12 1.54 6.79
N GLN A 100 11.91 2.13 7.95
CA GLN A 100 12.07 1.42 9.23
C GLN A 100 10.90 0.46 9.46
N SER A 101 11.08 -0.50 10.38
CA SER A 101 10.04 -1.50 10.67
C SER A 101 8.73 -0.89 11.15
N ASN A 102 8.80 0.18 11.93
CA ASN A 102 7.65 0.90 12.49
C ASN A 102 7.04 1.95 11.54
N GLN A 103 7.61 2.15 10.35
CA GLN A 103 7.06 3.08 9.37
C GLN A 103 6.04 2.39 8.46
N ILE A 104 5.00 3.13 8.15
CA ILE A 104 3.89 2.71 7.28
C ILE A 104 4.07 3.40 5.93
N LEU A 105 3.74 2.70 4.85
CA LEU A 105 3.67 3.27 3.52
C LEU A 105 2.28 3.04 2.94
N ALA A 106 1.68 4.11 2.47
CA ALA A 106 0.38 4.08 1.80
C ALA A 106 0.42 4.91 0.52
N VAL A 107 -0.52 4.66 -0.37
CA VAL A 107 -0.62 5.35 -1.65
C VAL A 107 -2.06 5.61 -2.02
N ALA A 108 -2.29 6.74 -2.69
CA ALA A 108 -3.47 6.95 -3.53
C ALA A 108 -2.98 7.24 -4.95
N PHE A 109 -3.62 6.68 -5.94
CA PHE A 109 -3.23 6.86 -7.33
C PHE A 109 -4.43 6.80 -8.27
N GLU A 110 -4.26 7.43 -9.41
CA GLU A 110 -5.20 7.43 -10.52
C GLU A 110 -4.48 6.98 -11.80
N TYR A 111 -5.16 6.25 -12.64
CA TYR A 111 -4.66 5.84 -13.94
C TYR A 111 -5.77 5.74 -14.97
N THR A 112 -5.42 5.86 -16.25
CA THR A 112 -6.33 5.70 -17.37
C THR A 112 -6.04 4.41 -18.11
N TYR A 113 -7.08 3.61 -18.34
CA TYR A 113 -6.99 2.40 -19.14
C TYR A 113 -8.22 2.30 -20.05
N ASN A 114 -7.99 2.06 -21.33
CA ASN A 114 -9.06 2.00 -22.37
C ASN A 114 -10.01 3.21 -22.35
N GLY A 115 -9.46 4.42 -22.12
CA GLY A 115 -10.26 5.66 -22.08
C GLY A 115 -11.06 5.87 -20.81
N GLN A 116 -11.00 4.96 -19.85
CA GLN A 116 -11.61 5.10 -18.52
C GLN A 116 -10.57 5.43 -17.47
N THR A 117 -10.94 6.30 -16.54
CA THR A 117 -10.10 6.67 -15.39
C THR A 117 -10.51 5.85 -14.18
N TYR A 118 -9.51 5.31 -13.51
CA TYR A 118 -9.64 4.49 -12.31
C TYR A 118 -8.84 5.12 -11.17
N GLN A 119 -9.42 5.19 -10.00
CA GLN A 119 -8.79 5.74 -8.79
C GLN A 119 -8.77 4.68 -7.69
N VAL A 120 -7.64 4.57 -7.01
CA VAL A 120 -7.47 3.79 -5.78
C VAL A 120 -7.05 4.72 -4.66
N GLY A 121 -7.81 4.72 -3.57
CA GLY A 121 -7.62 5.65 -2.46
C GLY A 121 -8.17 7.03 -2.75
N GLU A 122 -7.96 7.94 -1.83
CA GLU A 122 -8.44 9.32 -1.88
C GLU A 122 -7.28 10.31 -1.94
N PHE A 123 -7.44 11.34 -2.75
CA PHE A 123 -6.57 12.51 -2.74
C PHE A 123 -7.08 13.55 -1.74
N SER A 124 -6.22 14.48 -1.36
CA SER A 124 -6.62 15.59 -0.46
C SER A 124 -7.75 16.44 -1.04
N ALA A 125 -7.94 16.46 -2.36
CA ALA A 125 -9.02 17.15 -3.02
C ALA A 125 -10.39 16.46 -2.84
N ASP A 126 -10.40 15.14 -2.62
CA ASP A 126 -11.62 14.35 -2.45
C ASP A 126 -12.26 14.55 -1.08
N GLN A 127 -11.42 14.85 -0.08
CA GLN A 127 -11.86 15.15 1.28
C GLN A 127 -11.37 16.53 1.70
N LYS A 128 -12.28 17.51 1.67
CA LYS A 128 -11.98 18.92 1.97
C LYS A 128 -11.78 19.22 3.45
N ASP A 129 -12.37 18.39 4.32
CA ASP A 129 -12.22 18.50 5.76
C ASP A 129 -10.86 17.92 6.16
N ASN A 130 -9.96 18.79 6.61
CA ASN A 130 -8.61 18.39 6.97
C ASN A 130 -8.53 17.55 8.26
N ASP A 131 -9.53 17.64 9.11
CA ASP A 131 -9.60 16.87 10.35
C ASP A 131 -10.04 15.42 10.09
N LYS A 132 -10.61 15.14 8.92
CA LYS A 132 -11.02 13.81 8.51
C LYS A 132 -9.91 13.09 7.77
N ALA A 133 -9.68 11.84 8.16
CA ALA A 133 -8.69 10.98 7.52
C ALA A 133 -9.09 10.60 6.09
N LEU A 134 -8.08 10.50 5.22
CA LEU A 134 -8.21 9.94 3.87
C LEU A 134 -8.16 8.41 3.93
N TYR A 135 -8.99 7.74 3.17
CA TYR A 135 -8.85 6.31 2.92
C TYR A 135 -7.86 6.08 1.78
N VAL A 136 -6.78 5.36 2.07
CA VAL A 136 -5.68 5.13 1.12
C VAL A 136 -5.28 3.66 1.08
N LYS A 137 -4.69 3.21 -0.02
CA LYS A 137 -4.18 1.84 -0.17
C LYS A 137 -2.92 1.66 0.68
N LEU A 138 -2.93 0.70 1.57
CA LEU A 138 -1.79 0.35 2.39
C LEU A 138 -0.81 -0.53 1.57
N LEU A 139 0.44 -0.09 1.48
CA LEU A 139 1.52 -0.83 0.82
C LEU A 139 2.41 -1.56 1.84
N LYS A 140 2.67 -0.94 2.99
CA LYS A 140 3.43 -1.52 4.09
C LYS A 140 2.81 -1.09 5.41
N ASN A 141 2.56 -2.05 6.27
CA ASN A 141 2.11 -1.83 7.66
C ASN A 141 3.27 -2.05 8.65
N THR A 142 2.97 -1.96 9.92
CA THR A 142 3.93 -2.21 11.01
C THR A 142 4.24 -3.69 11.18
N SER A 143 3.33 -4.58 10.81
CA SER A 143 3.56 -6.02 10.86
C SER A 143 4.35 -6.51 9.65
N ASN A 144 5.34 -7.38 9.89
CA ASN A 144 6.14 -8.03 8.84
C ASN A 144 5.69 -9.48 8.59
N SER A 145 4.48 -9.85 8.99
CA SER A 145 3.98 -11.20 8.78
C SER A 145 3.72 -11.48 7.29
N PRO A 146 4.20 -12.60 6.74
CA PRO A 146 3.92 -12.98 5.36
C PRO A 146 2.46 -13.40 5.12
N ARG A 147 1.65 -13.46 6.17
CA ARG A 147 0.22 -13.82 6.10
C ARG A 147 -0.68 -12.61 5.81
N ILE A 148 -0.11 -11.41 5.79
CA ILE A 148 -0.87 -10.17 5.57
C ILE A 148 -0.96 -9.91 4.08
N GLY A 149 -2.16 -9.48 3.60
CA GLY A 149 -2.43 -9.30 2.18
C GLY A 149 -1.49 -8.35 1.45
N ASN A 150 -0.95 -7.32 2.14
CA ASN A 150 0.02 -6.41 1.54
C ASN A 150 1.44 -6.99 1.39
N TRP A 151 1.72 -8.19 1.96
CA TRP A 151 2.98 -8.88 1.72
C TRP A 151 3.24 -9.14 0.24
N ASP A 152 2.20 -9.41 -0.53
CA ASP A 152 2.30 -9.66 -1.97
C ASP A 152 2.60 -8.41 -2.79
N LEU A 153 2.40 -7.22 -2.22
CA LEU A 153 2.74 -5.95 -2.85
C LEU A 153 4.24 -5.61 -2.76
N MET A 154 4.98 -6.28 -1.90
CA MET A 154 6.42 -6.06 -1.79
C MET A 154 7.17 -6.73 -2.94
N MET A 155 8.19 -6.06 -3.48
CA MET A 155 9.10 -6.65 -4.46
C MET A 155 9.99 -7.66 -3.76
N LYS A 156 9.61 -8.93 -3.84
CA LYS A 156 10.38 -10.07 -3.30
C LYS A 156 11.48 -10.43 -4.29
N ASN A 157 12.57 -10.99 -3.78
CA ASN A 157 13.72 -11.44 -4.59
C ASN A 157 14.42 -10.33 -5.39
N VAL A 158 14.32 -9.08 -4.93
CA VAL A 158 15.08 -7.96 -5.46
C VAL A 158 16.20 -7.63 -4.48
N TYR A 159 17.44 -7.85 -4.89
CA TYR A 159 18.62 -7.67 -4.05
C TYR A 159 19.47 -6.53 -4.57
N ASN A 160 19.91 -5.66 -3.69
CA ASN A 160 20.87 -4.62 -4.03
C ASN A 160 22.26 -5.24 -4.16
N LEU A 161 22.86 -5.15 -5.33
CA LEU A 161 24.23 -5.64 -5.58
C LEU A 161 25.32 -4.86 -4.83
N ARG A 162 24.98 -3.71 -4.25
CA ARG A 162 25.91 -2.79 -3.58
C ARG A 162 27.11 -2.41 -4.44
N ALA A 163 26.97 -2.53 -5.77
CA ALA A 163 27.98 -2.19 -6.74
C ALA A 163 27.65 -0.84 -7.39
N GLN A 164 28.67 0.01 -7.55
CA GLN A 164 28.54 1.27 -8.30
C GLN A 164 29.16 1.12 -9.67
N SER A 165 28.60 1.83 -10.66
CA SER A 165 29.15 1.89 -12.04
C SER A 165 29.39 0.53 -12.68
N VAL A 166 28.43 -0.38 -12.54
CA VAL A 166 28.51 -1.72 -13.16
C VAL A 166 28.59 -1.58 -14.68
N GLN A 167 29.69 -2.05 -15.25
CA GLN A 167 29.86 -2.06 -16.71
C GLN A 167 29.06 -3.22 -17.30
N ARG A 168 28.30 -2.94 -18.37
CA ARG A 168 27.50 -3.95 -19.05
C ARG A 168 28.33 -5.02 -19.77
N GLU A 169 29.48 -4.60 -20.30
CA GLU A 169 30.41 -5.49 -20.98
C GLU A 169 31.15 -6.35 -19.95
N LYS A 170 31.20 -7.66 -20.19
CA LYS A 170 31.85 -8.66 -19.34
C LYS A 170 31.26 -8.81 -17.94
N PHE A 171 30.03 -8.29 -17.70
CA PHE A 171 29.33 -8.55 -16.44
C PHE A 171 29.01 -10.02 -16.30
N LYS A 172 29.48 -10.66 -15.24
CA LYS A 172 29.13 -12.02 -14.84
C LYS A 172 28.52 -11.95 -13.45
N MET A 173 27.42 -12.64 -13.26
CA MET A 173 26.76 -12.77 -11.96
C MET A 173 26.45 -14.25 -11.71
N ASP A 174 27.00 -14.79 -10.64
CA ASP A 174 26.67 -16.14 -10.16
C ASP A 174 25.72 -16.04 -8.98
N ILE A 175 24.57 -16.68 -9.06
CA ILE A 175 23.62 -16.80 -7.97
C ILE A 175 23.80 -18.18 -7.34
N LYS A 176 24.22 -18.16 -6.06
CA LYS A 176 24.38 -19.39 -5.27
C LYS A 176 23.30 -19.45 -4.21
N TYR A 177 22.66 -20.60 -4.10
CA TYR A 177 21.69 -20.90 -3.05
C TYR A 177 22.31 -21.88 -2.05
N LEU A 178 22.36 -21.48 -0.79
CA LEU A 178 22.73 -22.36 0.31
C LEU A 178 21.45 -22.94 0.92
N SER A 179 21.28 -24.25 0.85
CA SER A 179 20.15 -24.92 1.48
C SER A 179 20.41 -25.11 2.97
N ASP A 180 19.54 -24.53 3.80
CA ASP A 180 19.62 -24.72 5.27
C ASP A 180 19.36 -26.15 5.71
N THR A 181 18.73 -26.98 4.86
CA THR A 181 18.41 -28.37 5.15
C THR A 181 19.56 -29.32 4.90
N THR A 182 20.46 -29.01 3.98
CA THR A 182 21.55 -29.89 3.58
C THR A 182 22.93 -29.46 4.04
N GLY A 183 23.10 -28.20 4.43
CA GLY A 183 24.38 -27.63 4.84
C GLY A 183 25.48 -27.69 3.77
N VAL A 184 25.12 -28.00 2.52
CA VAL A 184 26.04 -28.18 1.39
C VAL A 184 25.75 -27.10 0.34
N ASN A 185 26.82 -26.45 -0.14
CA ASN A 185 26.80 -25.47 -1.24
C ASN A 185 26.59 -26.13 -2.60
#